data_bdb7c1828a641ff3d391e977d555461b
#
_entry.id   bdb7c1828a641ff3d391e977d555461b
#
_cell.length_a   1.000
_cell.length_b   1.000
_cell.length_c   1.000
_cell.angle_alpha   90.00
_cell.angle_beta   90.00
_cell.angle_gamma   90.00
#
_symmetry.space_group_name_H-M   'P 1'
#
loop_
_entity.id
_entity.type
_entity.pdbx_description
1 polymer ?
#
loop_
_entity_poly.entity_id
_entity_poly.type
_entity_poly.pdbx_seq_one_letter_code
_entity_poly.pdbx_strand_id
1 'polypeptide(L)'
;MTKYFFDLALDGAELDRDGQGSDLPDLAAASREARQTIGDLFRDEMRNDSSVRTIAISVRDEAGTVVLCVQLLLSTEVFAGKPEYRIR
;
A
#
# COMPACT_ATOMS: atom_id res chain seq x y z
N MET A 1 13.02 -19.01 -8.98
CA MET A 1 11.90 -18.25 -8.41
C MET A 1 12.03 -18.18 -6.91
N THR A 2 11.72 -17.04 -6.35
CA THR A 2 11.73 -16.81 -4.91
C THR A 2 10.30 -16.54 -4.47
N LYS A 3 9.92 -17.08 -3.34
CA LYS A 3 8.59 -16.81 -2.78
C LYS A 3 8.64 -15.54 -1.93
N TYR A 4 7.76 -14.62 -2.24
CA TYR A 4 7.61 -13.36 -1.52
C TYR A 4 6.22 -13.28 -0.92
N PHE A 5 6.11 -12.65 0.25
CA PHE A 5 4.87 -12.50 1.00
C PHE A 5 4.56 -11.01 1.13
N PHE A 6 3.33 -10.63 0.86
CA PHE A 6 2.89 -9.24 0.80
C PHE A 6 1.92 -8.95 1.93
N ASP A 7 2.36 -8.16 2.89
CA ASP A 7 1.57 -7.82 4.07
C ASP A 7 1.04 -6.39 3.93
N LEU A 8 -0.25 -6.22 4.17
CA LEU A 8 -0.93 -4.95 4.01
C LEU A 8 -1.14 -4.27 5.35
N ALA A 9 -0.85 -2.96 5.42
CA ALA A 9 -1.14 -2.14 6.58
C ALA A 9 -1.86 -0.87 6.15
N LEU A 10 -2.87 -0.46 6.92
CA LEU A 10 -3.58 0.79 6.74
C LEU A 10 -3.37 1.65 7.98
N ASP A 11 -2.90 2.89 7.77
CA ASP A 11 -2.62 3.84 8.85
C ASP A 11 -1.74 3.23 9.95
N GLY A 12 -0.75 2.42 9.54
CA GLY A 12 0.19 1.81 10.44
C GLY A 12 -0.28 0.53 11.13
N ALA A 13 -1.54 0.13 10.94
CA ALA A 13 -2.08 -1.09 11.52
C ALA A 13 -2.10 -2.21 10.49
N GLU A 14 -1.54 -3.36 10.85
CA GLU A 14 -1.56 -4.51 9.96
C GLU A 14 -3.00 -4.95 9.72
N LEU A 15 -3.41 -5.00 8.46
CA LEU A 15 -4.75 -5.39 8.06
C LEU A 15 -4.78 -6.83 7.58
N ASP A 16 -3.79 -7.23 6.80
CA ASP A 16 -3.76 -8.55 6.20
C ASP A 16 -2.32 -9.03 6.09
N ARG A 17 -2.08 -10.24 6.57
CA ARG A 17 -0.78 -10.88 6.48
C ARG A 17 -0.87 -12.03 5.48
N ASP A 18 -0.02 -11.96 4.47
CA ASP A 18 -0.01 -12.99 3.42
C ASP A 18 0.53 -14.31 3.95
N GLY A 19 -0.29 -15.35 3.90
CA GLY A 19 0.08 -16.67 4.33
C GLY A 19 0.46 -17.63 3.21
N GLN A 20 0.25 -17.23 1.95
CA GLN A 20 0.48 -18.09 0.81
C GLN A 20 1.73 -17.74 0.01
N GLY A 21 1.96 -16.43 -0.16
CA GLY A 21 3.08 -15.94 -0.95
C GLY A 21 2.89 -16.08 -2.44
N SER A 22 3.82 -15.50 -3.17
CA SER A 22 3.85 -15.52 -4.63
C SER A 22 5.26 -15.81 -5.10
N ASP A 23 5.39 -16.68 -6.09
CA ASP A 23 6.68 -17.00 -6.69
C ASP A 23 7.00 -15.98 -7.76
N LEU A 24 8.09 -15.25 -7.57
CA LEU A 24 8.51 -14.18 -8.47
C LEU A 24 10.00 -14.33 -8.77
N PRO A 25 10.44 -13.88 -9.95
CA PRO A 25 11.83 -14.11 -10.36
C PRO A 25 12.86 -13.36 -9.51
N ASP A 26 12.53 -12.15 -9.05
CA ASP A 26 13.48 -11.32 -8.32
C ASP A 26 12.77 -10.22 -7.53
N LEU A 27 13.54 -9.44 -6.79
CA LEU A 27 13.02 -8.35 -5.97
C LEU A 27 12.40 -7.25 -6.83
N ALA A 28 12.91 -7.02 -8.04
CA ALA A 28 12.34 -6.03 -8.94
C ALA A 28 10.91 -6.40 -9.34
N ALA A 29 10.65 -7.68 -9.58
CA ALA A 29 9.31 -8.17 -9.86
C ALA A 29 8.39 -8.00 -8.64
N ALA A 30 8.90 -8.29 -7.45
CA ALA A 30 8.16 -8.08 -6.21
C ALA A 30 7.81 -6.60 -6.00
N SER A 31 8.73 -5.71 -6.32
CA SER A 31 8.50 -4.27 -6.24
C SER A 31 7.37 -3.83 -7.18
N ARG A 32 7.40 -4.30 -8.42
CA ARG A 32 6.35 -3.98 -9.40
C ARG A 32 4.99 -4.47 -8.93
N GLU A 33 4.94 -5.70 -8.41
CA GLU A 33 3.69 -6.29 -7.92
C GLU A 33 3.14 -5.48 -6.75
N ALA A 34 3.99 -5.11 -5.79
CA ALA A 34 3.57 -4.31 -4.64
C ALA A 34 3.04 -2.95 -5.07
N ARG A 35 3.71 -2.31 -6.04
CA ARG A 35 3.30 -0.99 -6.52
C ARG A 35 1.97 -1.04 -7.27
N GLN A 36 1.74 -2.07 -8.07
CA GLN A 36 0.45 -2.26 -8.72
C GLN A 36 -0.66 -2.47 -7.70
N THR A 37 -0.43 -3.35 -6.75
CA THR A 37 -1.42 -3.68 -5.74
C THR A 37 -1.77 -2.45 -4.89
N ILE A 38 -0.77 -1.69 -4.46
CA ILE A 38 -1.02 -0.51 -3.63
C ILE A 38 -1.78 0.57 -4.39
N GLY A 39 -1.54 0.69 -5.71
CA GLY A 39 -2.29 1.61 -6.54
C GLY A 39 -3.76 1.24 -6.64
N ASP A 40 -4.05 -0.04 -6.80
CA ASP A 40 -5.43 -0.53 -6.86
C ASP A 40 -6.16 -0.33 -5.52
N LEU A 41 -5.48 -0.62 -4.42
CA LEU A 41 -6.04 -0.42 -3.08
C LEU A 41 -6.33 1.05 -2.82
N PHE A 42 -5.41 1.92 -3.21
CA PHE A 42 -5.59 3.36 -3.04
C PHE A 42 -6.80 3.85 -3.82
N ARG A 43 -6.98 3.38 -5.04
CA ARG A 43 -8.13 3.74 -5.87
C ARG A 43 -9.44 3.32 -5.19
N ASP A 44 -9.48 2.11 -4.63
CA ASP A 44 -10.66 1.61 -3.94
C ASP A 44 -10.98 2.45 -2.70
N GLU A 45 -9.95 2.81 -1.93
CA GLU A 45 -10.14 3.65 -0.75
C GLU A 45 -10.69 5.02 -1.13
N MET A 46 -10.17 5.61 -2.21
CA MET A 46 -10.66 6.90 -2.69
C MET A 46 -12.10 6.82 -3.18
N ARG A 47 -12.45 5.74 -3.87
CA ARG A 47 -13.80 5.55 -4.38
C ARG A 47 -14.82 5.40 -3.25
N ASN A 48 -14.43 4.79 -2.15
CA ASN A 48 -15.29 4.51 -1.01
C ASN A 48 -15.30 5.64 0.03
N ASP A 49 -14.68 6.77 -0.29
CA ASP A 49 -14.61 7.93 0.60
C ASP A 49 -14.03 7.55 1.96
N SER A 50 -12.99 6.76 1.94
CA SER A 50 -12.33 6.27 3.14
C SER A 50 -11.54 7.37 3.82
N SER A 51 -11.41 7.27 5.15
CA SER A 51 -10.55 8.15 5.93
C SER A 51 -9.10 7.67 6.01
N VAL A 52 -8.77 6.59 5.34
CA VAL A 52 -7.40 6.04 5.31
C VAL A 52 -6.45 7.06 4.69
N ARG A 53 -5.32 7.28 5.34
CA ARG A 53 -4.30 8.24 4.90
C ARG A 53 -3.02 7.58 4.42
N THR A 54 -2.71 6.40 4.93
CA THR A 54 -1.49 5.69 4.56
C THR A 54 -1.82 4.25 4.25
N ILE A 55 -1.34 3.79 3.11
CA ILE A 55 -1.41 2.38 2.73
C ILE A 55 0.03 1.92 2.56
N ALA A 56 0.37 0.79 3.18
CA ALA A 56 1.70 0.23 3.08
C ALA A 56 1.63 -1.25 2.74
N ILE A 57 2.53 -1.69 1.89
CA ILE A 57 2.73 -3.11 1.62
C ILE A 57 4.17 -3.43 1.95
N SER A 58 4.36 -4.34 2.91
CA SER A 58 5.67 -4.86 3.27
C SER A 58 5.85 -6.20 2.59
N VAL A 59 7.00 -6.40 1.98
CA VAL A 59 7.32 -7.65 1.29
C VAL A 59 8.35 -8.40 2.12
N ARG A 60 8.02 -9.64 2.50
CA ARG A 60 8.91 -10.54 3.22
C ARG A 60 9.43 -11.63 2.28
N ASP A 61 10.63 -12.11 2.54
CA ASP A 61 11.14 -13.31 1.89
C ASP A 61 10.74 -14.56 2.68
N GLU A 62 11.21 -15.72 2.24
CA GLU A 62 10.88 -17.00 2.87
C GLU A 62 11.46 -17.13 4.28
N ALA A 63 12.51 -16.39 4.60
CA ALA A 63 13.07 -16.36 5.95
C ALA A 63 12.29 -15.46 6.90
N GLY A 64 11.28 -14.75 6.39
CA GLY A 64 10.50 -13.81 7.19
C GLY A 64 11.09 -12.42 7.28
N THR A 65 12.15 -12.17 6.54
CA THR A 65 12.81 -10.85 6.55
C THR A 65 12.06 -9.89 5.63
N VAL A 66 11.74 -8.70 6.12
CA VAL A 66 11.17 -7.65 5.28
C VAL A 66 12.28 -7.13 4.37
N VAL A 67 12.08 -7.28 3.08
CA VAL A 67 13.09 -6.91 2.07
C VAL A 67 12.70 -5.66 1.28
N LEU A 68 11.43 -5.24 1.40
CA LEU A 68 10.92 -4.10 0.65
C LEU A 68 9.66 -3.58 1.32
N CYS A 69 9.47 -2.28 1.29
CA CYS A 69 8.22 -1.67 1.70
C CYS A 69 7.84 -0.59 0.70
N VAL A 70 6.58 -0.63 0.25
CA VAL A 70 6.02 0.40 -0.61
C VAL A 70 4.88 1.05 0.14
N GLN A 71 4.83 2.38 0.15
CA GLN A 71 3.72 3.04 0.81
C GLN A 71 3.26 4.28 0.06
N LEU A 72 1.97 4.57 0.19
CA LEU A 72 1.35 5.78 -0.32
C LEU A 72 0.78 6.57 0.84
N LEU A 73 1.00 7.87 0.80
CA LEU A 73 0.47 8.80 1.78
C LEU A 73 -0.45 9.77 1.09
N LEU A 74 -1.68 9.88 1.60
CA LEU A 74 -2.63 10.91 1.18
C LEU A 74 -2.63 12.02 2.21
N SER A 75 -2.38 13.25 1.73
CA SER A 75 -2.43 14.43 2.58
C SER A 75 -3.38 15.45 1.95
N THR A 76 -4.30 15.96 2.74
CA THR A 76 -5.21 17.01 2.30
C THR A 76 -5.03 18.22 3.20
N GLU A 77 -4.89 19.38 2.57
CA GLU A 77 -4.69 20.62 3.30
C GLU A 77 -5.73 21.63 2.83
N VAL A 78 -6.51 22.17 3.77
CA VAL A 78 -7.52 23.16 3.47
C VAL A 78 -7.07 24.51 4.01
N PHE A 79 -7.02 25.50 3.15
CA PHE A 79 -6.54 26.83 3.55
C PHE A 79 -7.72 27.67 4.00
N ALA A 80 -7.66 28.15 5.23
CA ALA A 80 -8.70 29.01 5.81
C ALA A 80 -8.88 30.26 4.95
N GLY A 81 -10.12 30.71 4.78
CA GLY A 81 -10.44 31.87 3.97
C GLY A 81 -10.59 31.59 2.48
N LYS A 82 -10.64 30.32 2.09
CA LYS A 82 -10.86 29.91 0.71
C LYS A 82 -12.20 29.19 0.56
N PRO A 83 -13.32 29.90 0.72
CA PRO A 83 -14.63 29.23 0.76
C PRO A 83 -15.03 28.57 -0.56
N GLU A 84 -14.42 28.95 -1.65
CA GLU A 84 -14.69 28.36 -2.97
C GLU A 84 -13.93 27.03 -3.20
N TYR A 85 -13.06 26.63 -2.26
CA TYR A 85 -12.33 25.38 -2.40
C TYR A 85 -13.30 24.20 -2.34
N ARG A 86 -13.15 23.28 -3.28
CA ARG A 86 -14.00 22.09 -3.34
C ARG A 86 -13.16 20.85 -3.54
N ILE A 87 -13.53 19.80 -2.81
CA ILE A 87 -12.94 18.47 -2.98
C ILE A 87 -13.95 17.63 -3.77
N ARG A 88 -13.48 17.01 -4.82
CA ARG A 88 -14.33 16.19 -5.68
C ARG A 88 -13.83 14.76 -5.71
#